data_aa948a1ee972b0d78c4a78772257d7c4
#
_entry.id   aa948a1ee972b0d78c4a78772257d7c4
#
_cell.length_a   1.000
_cell.length_b   1.000
_cell.length_c   1.000
_cell.angle_alpha   90.00
_cell.angle_beta   90.00
_cell.angle_gamma   90.00
#
_symmetry.space_group_name_H-M   'P 1'
#
loop_
_entity.id
_entity.type
_entity.pdbx_description
1 polymer ?
#
loop_
_entity_poly.entity_id
_entity_poly.type
_entity_poly.pdbx_seq_one_letter_code
_entity_poly.pdbx_strand_id
1 'polypeptide(L)'
;STIDNSTLTLSNTCSSDIDNSTIDNSTICYSTISSSSISNSTINNSTVSNSTLDNASISNSTLDNATVSNSTINNSTVSNSTLDNATIDNMTINNNSVVQNQTLQNDNLSGFTSSTRPEITSFFLKKNGSWVNGDNASGVCSDTNLYIYFSESMDNSSITLNNGSDTNCSGTFQLSLDSFISCVQISSFTSWNNLKYFYFNPTSDLSNGNTYKVRVTTGVEDGSGNAMSDNYTTGTGFSVSK
;
A
#
# COMPACT_ATOMS: atom_id res chain seq x y z
N SER A 1 35.82 -15.42 13.04
CA SER A 1 36.12 -14.79 14.35
C SER A 1 34.82 -14.39 15.04
N THR A 2 34.87 -14.28 16.34
CA THR A 2 33.73 -13.82 17.15
C THR A 2 34.04 -12.44 17.69
N ILE A 3 33.06 -11.52 17.60
CA ILE A 3 33.14 -10.16 18.14
C ILE A 3 31.93 -10.02 19.07
N ASP A 4 32.15 -9.80 20.32
CA ASP A 4 31.11 -9.71 21.33
C ASP A 4 31.30 -8.49 22.22
N ASN A 5 30.20 -7.83 22.62
CA ASN A 5 30.17 -6.64 23.47
C ASN A 5 31.13 -5.52 23.04
N SER A 6 31.27 -5.30 21.75
CA SER A 6 32.30 -4.43 21.18
C SER A 6 31.72 -3.27 20.40
N THR A 7 32.53 -2.25 20.16
CA THR A 7 32.21 -1.16 19.22
C THR A 7 33.14 -1.23 18.02
N LEU A 8 32.57 -1.35 16.82
CA LEU A 8 33.30 -1.33 15.57
C LEU A 8 32.98 -0.03 14.82
N THR A 9 34.01 0.73 14.54
CA THR A 9 33.86 1.99 13.76
C THR A 9 34.90 2.03 12.65
N LEU A 10 34.48 2.42 11.43
CA LEU A 10 35.34 2.47 10.25
C LEU A 10 36.07 1.14 9.96
N SER A 11 35.39 0.02 10.18
CA SER A 11 35.96 -1.31 10.09
C SER A 11 35.44 -2.10 8.91
N ASN A 12 36.25 -3.03 8.38
CA ASN A 12 35.80 -4.06 7.44
C ASN A 12 35.86 -5.41 8.15
N THR A 13 34.71 -6.02 8.34
CA THR A 13 34.58 -7.29 9.04
C THR A 13 33.90 -8.33 8.18
N CYS A 14 34.61 -9.40 7.87
CA CYS A 14 34.07 -10.49 7.05
C CYS A 14 34.27 -11.84 7.74
N SER A 15 33.33 -12.78 7.47
CA SER A 15 33.34 -14.15 8.00
C SER A 15 33.46 -14.19 9.54
N SER A 16 32.62 -13.41 10.21
CA SER A 16 32.64 -13.28 11.66
C SER A 16 31.25 -13.42 12.26
N ASP A 17 31.17 -13.87 13.48
CA ASP A 17 29.99 -13.81 14.30
C ASP A 17 30.07 -12.56 15.18
N ILE A 18 29.04 -11.70 15.14
CA ILE A 18 29.00 -10.42 15.86
C ILE A 18 27.75 -10.44 16.74
N ASP A 19 27.93 -10.32 18.03
CA ASP A 19 26.83 -10.31 18.98
C ASP A 19 26.94 -9.15 19.96
N ASN A 20 25.77 -8.62 20.36
CA ASN A 20 25.63 -7.59 21.37
C ASN A 20 26.57 -6.38 21.17
N SER A 21 26.78 -5.97 19.94
CA SER A 21 27.80 -4.99 19.54
C SER A 21 27.21 -3.76 18.86
N THR A 22 27.93 -2.65 18.89
CA THR A 22 27.62 -1.44 18.13
C THR A 22 28.53 -1.34 16.91
N ILE A 23 27.96 -1.10 15.72
CA ILE A 23 28.68 -1.02 14.45
C ILE A 23 28.30 0.28 13.75
N ASP A 24 29.29 1.08 13.43
CA ASP A 24 29.09 2.35 12.74
C ASP A 24 30.12 2.56 11.64
N ASN A 25 29.69 3.19 10.51
CA ASN A 25 30.53 3.46 9.34
C ASN A 25 31.38 2.26 8.88
N SER A 26 30.84 1.05 8.89
CA SER A 26 31.60 -0.17 8.67
C SER A 26 31.06 -1.01 7.52
N THR A 27 31.88 -1.90 6.99
CA THR A 27 31.45 -2.91 6.00
C THR A 27 31.50 -4.29 6.63
N ILE A 28 30.40 -5.04 6.51
CA ILE A 28 30.23 -6.40 7.05
C ILE A 28 29.84 -7.32 5.91
N CYS A 29 30.53 -8.44 5.79
CA CYS A 29 30.23 -9.43 4.76
C CYS A 29 30.38 -10.86 5.25
N TYR A 30 29.57 -11.77 4.72
CA TYR A 30 29.56 -13.21 5.06
C TYR A 30 29.53 -13.49 6.57
N SER A 31 28.78 -12.72 7.32
CA SER A 31 28.81 -12.73 8.79
C SER A 31 27.43 -13.01 9.39
N THR A 32 27.40 -13.48 10.62
CA THR A 32 26.20 -13.56 11.45
C THR A 32 26.21 -12.41 12.45
N ILE A 33 25.10 -11.67 12.53
CA ILE A 33 24.98 -10.51 13.43
C ILE A 33 23.73 -10.70 14.27
N SER A 34 23.86 -10.61 15.57
CA SER A 34 22.73 -10.72 16.48
C SER A 34 22.75 -9.68 17.60
N SER A 35 21.59 -9.30 18.09
CA SER A 35 21.42 -8.40 19.25
C SER A 35 22.21 -7.09 19.14
N SER A 36 22.43 -6.58 17.93
CA SER A 36 23.40 -5.51 17.68
C SER A 36 22.72 -4.23 17.14
N SER A 37 23.39 -3.11 17.29
CA SER A 37 23.00 -1.82 16.70
C SER A 37 23.96 -1.46 15.56
N ILE A 38 23.42 -1.19 14.37
CA ILE A 38 24.20 -0.95 13.16
C ILE A 38 23.74 0.36 12.53
N SER A 39 24.68 1.28 12.30
CA SER A 39 24.38 2.54 11.64
C SER A 39 25.38 2.88 10.54
N ASN A 40 24.94 3.64 9.53
CA ASN A 40 25.75 4.15 8.40
C ASN A 40 26.62 3.06 7.74
N SER A 41 26.20 1.81 7.73
CA SER A 41 27.04 0.68 7.40
C SER A 41 26.56 -0.10 6.18
N THR A 42 27.46 -0.86 5.56
CA THR A 42 27.13 -1.78 4.46
C THR A 42 27.16 -3.23 4.94
N ILE A 43 26.10 -3.99 4.65
CA ILE A 43 25.97 -5.39 5.00
C ILE A 43 25.72 -6.20 3.74
N ASN A 44 26.54 -7.20 3.50
CA ASN A 44 26.43 -8.01 2.31
C ASN A 44 26.60 -9.50 2.58
N ASN A 45 25.77 -10.36 1.98
CA ASN A 45 25.79 -11.81 2.12
C ASN A 45 25.78 -12.28 3.59
N SER A 46 25.01 -11.65 4.45
CA SER A 46 25.06 -11.86 5.90
C SER A 46 23.69 -12.22 6.48
N THR A 47 23.69 -12.78 7.68
CA THR A 47 22.48 -13.01 8.47
C THR A 47 22.43 -12.01 9.62
N VAL A 48 21.29 -11.32 9.79
CA VAL A 48 21.07 -10.33 10.83
C VAL A 48 19.82 -10.70 11.63
N SER A 49 19.92 -10.82 12.93
CA SER A 49 18.77 -11.13 13.78
C SER A 49 18.72 -10.26 15.04
N ASN A 50 17.53 -10.01 15.55
CA ASN A 50 17.26 -9.25 16.77
C ASN A 50 18.02 -7.90 16.84
N SER A 51 18.19 -7.23 15.70
CA SER A 51 19.11 -6.10 15.57
C SER A 51 18.40 -4.83 15.06
N THR A 52 19.00 -3.68 15.35
CA THR A 52 18.55 -2.39 14.83
C THR A 52 19.51 -1.89 13.75
N LEU A 53 18.97 -1.48 12.60
CA LEU A 53 19.72 -0.97 11.47
C LEU A 53 19.18 0.41 11.09
N ASP A 54 20.06 1.40 11.03
CA ASP A 54 19.70 2.75 10.60
C ASP A 54 20.67 3.26 9.55
N ASN A 55 20.14 3.89 8.50
CA ASN A 55 20.91 4.44 7.40
C ASN A 55 21.94 3.43 6.84
N ALA A 56 21.52 2.18 6.66
CA ALA A 56 22.37 1.07 6.21
C ALA A 56 22.07 0.68 4.76
N SER A 57 23.07 0.11 4.08
CA SER A 57 22.92 -0.54 2.80
C SER A 57 23.07 -2.06 2.96
N ILE A 58 22.02 -2.82 2.60
CA ILE A 58 21.92 -4.25 2.87
C ILE A 58 21.66 -4.97 1.55
N SER A 59 22.47 -5.98 1.23
CA SER A 59 22.27 -6.76 0.02
C SER A 59 22.54 -8.26 0.21
N ASN A 60 21.81 -9.10 -0.53
CA ASN A 60 21.93 -10.55 -0.53
C ASN A 60 21.90 -11.16 0.90
N SER A 61 21.12 -10.60 1.78
CA SER A 61 21.18 -10.91 3.22
C SER A 61 19.85 -11.42 3.75
N THR A 62 19.87 -12.06 4.90
CA THR A 62 18.67 -12.47 5.63
C THR A 62 18.51 -11.63 6.89
N LEU A 63 17.32 -11.04 7.08
CA LEU A 63 16.96 -10.27 8.26
C LEU A 63 15.81 -10.98 8.97
N ASP A 64 15.95 -11.22 10.27
CA ASP A 64 14.90 -11.78 11.09
C ASP A 64 14.76 -11.01 12.41
N ASN A 65 13.52 -10.68 12.77
CA ASN A 65 13.21 -9.92 13.97
C ASN A 65 14.06 -8.63 14.12
N ALA A 66 14.23 -7.92 13.02
CA ALA A 66 15.07 -6.71 12.95
C ALA A 66 14.21 -5.43 12.82
N THR A 67 14.73 -4.31 13.31
CA THR A 67 14.19 -2.98 13.02
C THR A 67 15.13 -2.26 12.06
N VAL A 68 14.59 -1.82 10.94
CA VAL A 68 15.37 -1.18 9.87
C VAL A 68 14.75 0.16 9.52
N SER A 69 15.54 1.23 9.54
CA SER A 69 15.07 2.56 9.17
C SER A 69 16.03 3.27 8.20
N ASN A 70 15.51 4.18 7.38
CA ASN A 70 16.26 5.01 6.44
C ASN A 70 17.27 4.24 5.57
N SER A 71 16.97 3.00 5.21
CA SER A 71 17.95 2.08 4.66
C SER A 71 17.62 1.63 3.24
N THR A 72 18.61 1.13 2.53
CA THR A 72 18.43 0.47 1.23
C THR A 72 18.61 -1.04 1.40
N ILE A 73 17.61 -1.83 0.96
CA ILE A 73 17.63 -3.29 1.05
C ILE A 73 17.42 -3.87 -0.34
N ASN A 74 18.35 -4.69 -0.80
CA ASN A 74 18.31 -5.26 -2.13
C ASN A 74 18.55 -6.77 -2.11
N ASN A 75 17.80 -7.52 -2.92
CA ASN A 75 17.94 -8.96 -3.12
C ASN A 75 18.04 -9.76 -1.81
N SER A 76 17.20 -9.44 -0.84
CA SER A 76 17.29 -9.96 0.53
C SER A 76 15.99 -10.62 0.99
N THR A 77 16.07 -11.45 2.03
CA THR A 77 14.91 -12.03 2.70
C THR A 77 14.70 -11.35 4.05
N VAL A 78 13.46 -10.93 4.33
CA VAL A 78 13.08 -10.27 5.59
C VAL A 78 11.90 -11.01 6.21
N SER A 79 12.00 -11.33 7.50
CA SER A 79 10.93 -11.93 8.27
C SER A 79 10.79 -11.29 9.66
N ASN A 80 9.58 -11.26 10.21
CA ASN A 80 9.26 -10.75 11.55
C ASN A 80 9.84 -9.37 11.86
N SER A 81 10.02 -8.51 10.86
CA SER A 81 10.83 -7.29 10.98
C SER A 81 10.00 -6.03 10.74
N THR A 82 10.47 -4.92 11.28
CA THR A 82 9.92 -3.59 11.00
C THR A 82 10.84 -2.83 10.05
N LEU A 83 10.27 -2.34 8.95
CA LEU A 83 10.96 -1.53 7.94
C LEU A 83 10.28 -0.16 7.85
N ASP A 84 11.02 0.89 8.10
CA ASP A 84 10.52 2.27 8.00
C ASP A 84 11.40 3.11 7.09
N ASN A 85 10.77 3.84 6.18
CA ASN A 85 11.45 4.71 5.22
C ASN A 85 12.64 4.04 4.51
N ALA A 86 12.49 2.77 4.12
CA ALA A 86 13.51 2.00 3.41
C ALA A 86 13.22 1.92 1.91
N THR A 87 14.23 1.91 1.07
CA THR A 87 14.11 1.56 -0.34
C THR A 87 14.32 0.06 -0.50
N ILE A 88 13.38 -0.61 -1.14
CA ILE A 88 13.32 -2.05 -1.24
C ILE A 88 13.30 -2.45 -2.71
N ASP A 89 14.19 -3.33 -3.12
CA ASP A 89 14.25 -3.87 -4.47
C ASP A 89 14.52 -5.38 -4.46
N ASN A 90 13.73 -6.11 -5.25
CA ASN A 90 13.88 -7.55 -5.46
C ASN A 90 13.94 -8.37 -4.15
N MET A 91 13.00 -8.14 -3.25
CA MET A 91 12.96 -8.79 -1.94
C MET A 91 11.90 -9.87 -1.82
N THR A 92 12.14 -10.78 -0.88
CA THR A 92 11.13 -11.66 -0.30
C THR A 92 10.85 -11.22 1.13
N ILE A 93 9.63 -10.78 1.41
CA ILE A 93 9.19 -10.40 2.75
C ILE A 93 8.19 -11.44 3.25
N ASN A 94 8.48 -12.05 4.37
CA ASN A 94 7.68 -13.13 4.96
C ASN A 94 7.26 -12.79 6.40
N ASN A 95 6.17 -13.41 6.86
CA ASN A 95 5.73 -13.48 8.26
C ASN A 95 5.72 -12.14 9.00
N ASN A 96 4.58 -11.60 9.33
CA ASN A 96 4.37 -10.46 10.26
C ASN A 96 5.36 -9.28 10.15
N SER A 97 5.97 -9.07 8.99
CA SER A 97 6.83 -7.90 8.80
C SER A 97 5.97 -6.65 8.60
N VAL A 98 6.30 -5.58 9.32
CA VAL A 98 5.65 -4.28 9.20
C VAL A 98 6.50 -3.38 8.33
N VAL A 99 5.91 -2.80 7.29
CA VAL A 99 6.62 -1.95 6.32
C VAL A 99 5.88 -0.63 6.16
N GLN A 100 6.57 0.47 6.36
CA GLN A 100 6.03 1.83 6.33
C GLN A 100 6.84 2.73 5.41
N ASN A 101 6.18 3.70 4.76
CA ASN A 101 6.84 4.75 3.97
C ASN A 101 7.82 4.24 2.90
N GLN A 102 7.39 3.29 2.06
CA GLN A 102 8.28 2.53 1.18
C GLN A 102 8.24 2.93 -0.29
N THR A 103 9.37 2.71 -0.96
CA THR A 103 9.44 2.56 -2.41
C THR A 103 9.74 1.09 -2.74
N LEU A 104 8.79 0.41 -3.37
CA LEU A 104 8.89 -1.02 -3.69
C LEU A 104 9.15 -1.22 -5.18
N GLN A 105 10.11 -2.09 -5.53
CA GLN A 105 10.39 -2.50 -6.90
C GLN A 105 10.61 -4.02 -6.97
N ASN A 106 9.93 -4.70 -7.90
CA ASN A 106 10.11 -6.13 -8.22
C ASN A 106 10.01 -7.12 -7.04
N ASP A 107 9.15 -6.87 -6.07
CA ASP A 107 9.13 -7.62 -4.82
C ASP A 107 8.09 -8.74 -4.81
N ASN A 108 8.45 -9.85 -4.18
CA ASN A 108 7.54 -10.96 -3.86
C ASN A 108 7.13 -10.85 -2.39
N LEU A 109 5.94 -10.33 -2.17
CA LEU A 109 5.40 -10.04 -0.83
C LEU A 109 4.47 -11.16 -0.38
N SER A 110 4.86 -11.92 0.64
CA SER A 110 3.99 -12.90 1.29
C SER A 110 3.99 -12.73 2.81
N GLY A 111 2.81 -12.63 3.41
CA GLY A 111 2.68 -12.43 4.87
C GLY A 111 3.09 -11.02 5.35
N PHE A 112 2.99 -10.06 4.48
CA PHE A 112 3.30 -8.66 4.75
C PHE A 112 2.08 -7.93 5.30
N THR A 113 2.28 -7.07 6.29
CA THR A 113 1.26 -6.12 6.76
C THR A 113 1.76 -4.69 6.55
N SER A 114 1.18 -3.99 5.58
CA SER A 114 1.33 -2.53 5.49
C SER A 114 0.64 -1.89 6.70
N SER A 115 1.19 -0.85 7.25
CA SER A 115 0.49 -0.01 8.24
C SER A 115 -0.07 1.27 7.62
N THR A 116 0.18 1.50 6.33
CA THR A 116 -0.47 2.58 5.59
C THR A 116 -1.93 2.21 5.36
N ARG A 117 -2.80 3.19 5.48
CA ARG A 117 -4.21 3.04 5.18
C ARG A 117 -4.48 3.54 3.76
N PRO A 118 -5.27 2.83 2.97
CA PRO A 118 -5.59 3.28 1.63
C PRO A 118 -6.40 4.58 1.65
N GLU A 119 -6.13 5.43 0.67
CA GLU A 119 -6.85 6.67 0.44
C GLU A 119 -7.29 6.74 -1.03
N ILE A 120 -8.38 7.44 -1.29
CA ILE A 120 -8.77 7.77 -2.66
C ILE A 120 -8.00 9.00 -3.11
N THR A 121 -7.13 8.81 -4.09
CA THR A 121 -6.32 9.89 -4.67
C THR A 121 -7.02 10.62 -5.78
N SER A 122 -7.96 9.96 -6.48
CA SER A 122 -8.68 10.57 -7.59
C SER A 122 -10.00 9.85 -7.89
N PHE A 123 -11.01 10.65 -8.29
CA PHE A 123 -12.25 10.20 -8.87
C PHE A 123 -12.43 10.87 -10.24
N PHE A 124 -12.60 10.08 -11.29
CA PHE A 124 -12.74 10.56 -12.66
C PHE A 124 -13.99 10.02 -13.34
N LEU A 125 -14.45 10.77 -14.33
CA LEU A 125 -15.49 10.40 -15.27
C LEU A 125 -15.00 10.65 -16.70
N LYS A 126 -15.64 10.00 -17.69
CA LYS A 126 -15.47 10.37 -19.10
C LYS A 126 -16.57 11.34 -19.53
N LYS A 127 -16.17 12.48 -20.05
CA LYS A 127 -17.05 13.46 -20.68
C LYS A 127 -16.57 13.73 -22.09
N ASN A 128 -17.38 13.42 -23.09
CA ASN A 128 -17.03 13.61 -24.52
C ASN A 128 -15.66 13.00 -24.89
N GLY A 129 -15.36 11.81 -24.36
CA GLY A 129 -14.09 11.12 -24.58
C GLY A 129 -12.91 11.60 -23.76
N SER A 130 -13.02 12.71 -23.02
CA SER A 130 -11.96 13.25 -22.16
C SER A 130 -12.17 12.90 -20.70
N TRP A 131 -11.08 12.70 -19.97
CA TRP A 131 -11.09 12.49 -18.53
C TRP A 131 -11.32 13.82 -17.79
N VAL A 132 -12.27 13.85 -16.89
CA VAL A 132 -12.60 15.00 -16.04
C VAL A 132 -12.63 14.56 -14.57
N ASN A 133 -12.29 15.48 -13.66
CA ASN A 133 -12.51 15.23 -12.24
C ASN A 133 -13.99 14.95 -12.00
N GLY A 134 -14.31 13.85 -11.32
CA GLY A 134 -15.69 13.42 -11.12
C GLY A 134 -16.45 14.29 -10.15
N ASP A 135 -15.80 14.86 -9.11
CA ASP A 135 -16.46 15.85 -8.25
C ASP A 135 -16.53 17.21 -8.97
N ASN A 136 -17.70 17.82 -8.98
CA ASN A 136 -18.06 19.03 -9.74
C ASN A 136 -18.18 18.87 -11.28
N ALA A 137 -18.10 17.65 -11.84
CA ALA A 137 -18.33 17.46 -13.26
C ALA A 137 -19.79 17.78 -13.63
N SER A 138 -19.98 18.48 -14.74
CA SER A 138 -21.31 18.81 -15.27
C SER A 138 -21.48 18.35 -16.71
N GLY A 139 -22.68 17.97 -17.08
CA GLY A 139 -22.97 17.51 -18.45
C GLY A 139 -22.34 16.19 -18.80
N VAL A 140 -22.30 15.28 -17.84
CA VAL A 140 -21.81 13.90 -18.01
C VAL A 140 -22.88 13.08 -18.74
N CYS A 141 -22.48 12.13 -19.57
CA CYS A 141 -23.42 11.25 -20.27
C CYS A 141 -24.13 10.29 -19.29
N SER A 142 -25.34 9.90 -19.57
CA SER A 142 -26.14 8.98 -18.75
C SER A 142 -25.53 7.59 -18.63
N ASP A 143 -24.81 7.14 -19.64
CA ASP A 143 -24.11 5.85 -19.71
C ASP A 143 -22.69 5.88 -19.10
N THR A 144 -22.37 6.91 -18.32
CA THR A 144 -21.02 7.09 -17.78
C THR A 144 -20.64 6.00 -16.78
N ASN A 145 -19.38 5.64 -16.81
CA ASN A 145 -18.74 4.80 -15.80
C ASN A 145 -17.93 5.65 -14.82
N LEU A 146 -17.73 5.13 -13.62
CA LEU A 146 -17.06 5.81 -12.53
C LEU A 146 -15.68 5.20 -12.30
N TYR A 147 -14.65 6.01 -12.21
CA TYR A 147 -13.25 5.60 -12.10
C TYR A 147 -12.65 6.11 -10.80
N ILE A 148 -12.27 5.20 -9.92
CA ILE A 148 -11.65 5.49 -8.63
C ILE A 148 -10.21 5.03 -8.64
N TYR A 149 -9.34 5.85 -8.06
CA TYR A 149 -7.92 5.61 -7.91
C TYR A 149 -7.53 5.61 -6.44
N PHE A 150 -6.91 4.52 -5.99
CA PHE A 150 -6.41 4.38 -4.63
C PHE A 150 -4.91 4.65 -4.55
N SER A 151 -4.44 5.07 -3.39
CA SER A 151 -3.01 5.29 -3.10
C SER A 151 -2.19 4.01 -3.20
N GLU A 152 -2.81 2.86 -2.92
CA GLU A 152 -2.15 1.56 -2.87
C GLU A 152 -3.03 0.43 -3.43
N SER A 153 -2.49 -0.79 -3.46
CA SER A 153 -3.21 -1.99 -3.94
C SER A 153 -4.27 -2.42 -2.94
N MET A 154 -5.51 -2.56 -3.42
CA MET A 154 -6.65 -2.93 -2.60
C MET A 154 -6.87 -4.44 -2.55
N ASP A 155 -7.47 -4.94 -1.48
CA ASP A 155 -8.08 -6.26 -1.49
C ASP A 155 -9.37 -6.22 -2.33
N ASN A 156 -9.35 -6.92 -3.45
CA ASN A 156 -10.48 -6.97 -4.37
C ASN A 156 -11.75 -7.56 -3.72
N SER A 157 -11.61 -8.39 -2.70
CA SER A 157 -12.75 -8.98 -1.98
C SER A 157 -13.45 -8.00 -1.05
N SER A 158 -12.75 -6.94 -0.62
CA SER A 158 -13.31 -5.86 0.19
C SER A 158 -14.15 -4.86 -0.63
N ILE A 159 -13.99 -4.87 -1.97
CA ILE A 159 -14.77 -4.02 -2.88
C ILE A 159 -16.11 -4.70 -3.16
N THR A 160 -17.15 -4.20 -2.54
CA THR A 160 -18.50 -4.72 -2.69
C THR A 160 -19.46 -3.69 -3.28
N LEU A 161 -20.45 -4.15 -4.02
CA LEU A 161 -21.36 -3.30 -4.79
C LEU A 161 -22.76 -3.32 -4.21
N ASN A 162 -23.52 -2.24 -4.47
CA ASN A 162 -24.97 -2.22 -4.32
C ASN A 162 -25.62 -2.96 -5.51
N ASN A 163 -25.61 -4.28 -5.50
CA ASN A 163 -26.13 -5.11 -6.58
C ASN A 163 -27.47 -5.80 -6.25
N GLY A 164 -28.05 -5.53 -5.08
CA GLY A 164 -29.35 -6.02 -4.66
C GLY A 164 -30.51 -5.43 -5.46
N SER A 165 -31.67 -6.05 -5.39
CA SER A 165 -32.91 -5.55 -6.02
C SER A 165 -33.56 -4.39 -5.25
N ASP A 166 -33.12 -4.11 -4.03
CA ASP A 166 -33.56 -3.01 -3.21
C ASP A 166 -32.73 -1.72 -3.49
N THR A 167 -33.27 -0.59 -3.11
CA THR A 167 -32.60 0.69 -3.26
C THR A 167 -31.75 1.07 -2.04
N ASN A 168 -31.67 0.21 -1.02
CA ASN A 168 -30.85 0.50 0.16
C ASN A 168 -29.39 0.61 -0.22
N CYS A 169 -28.68 1.55 0.40
CA CYS A 169 -27.25 1.69 0.20
C CYS A 169 -26.51 0.55 0.88
N SER A 170 -26.09 -0.42 0.10
CA SER A 170 -25.26 -1.55 0.52
C SER A 170 -23.93 -1.54 -0.23
N GLY A 171 -22.97 -2.38 0.23
CA GLY A 171 -21.65 -2.43 -0.38
C GLY A 171 -20.73 -1.27 0.02
N THR A 172 -19.47 -1.41 -0.33
CA THR A 172 -18.42 -0.45 0.00
C THR A 172 -18.32 0.68 -1.00
N PHE A 173 -18.74 0.45 -2.26
CA PHE A 173 -18.86 1.49 -3.28
C PHE A 173 -20.33 1.84 -3.51
N GLN A 174 -20.68 3.12 -3.41
CA GLN A 174 -22.06 3.61 -3.43
C GLN A 174 -22.21 4.83 -4.33
N LEU A 175 -23.30 4.85 -5.10
CA LEU A 175 -23.70 5.95 -5.96
C LEU A 175 -25.13 6.37 -5.59
N SER A 176 -25.37 7.64 -5.34
CA SER A 176 -26.68 8.15 -4.89
C SER A 176 -27.01 9.50 -5.45
N LEU A 177 -28.30 9.78 -5.60
CA LEU A 177 -28.84 11.11 -5.95
C LEU A 177 -29.54 11.82 -4.79
N ASP A 178 -29.70 11.17 -3.64
CA ASP A 178 -30.45 11.64 -2.48
C ASP A 178 -29.66 11.63 -1.16
N SER A 179 -28.34 11.84 -1.26
CA SER A 179 -27.43 11.85 -0.14
C SER A 179 -27.37 10.52 0.63
N PHE A 180 -27.41 9.40 -0.10
CA PHE A 180 -27.28 8.04 0.39
C PHE A 180 -28.44 7.55 1.28
N ILE A 181 -29.65 8.11 1.07
CA ILE A 181 -30.91 7.53 1.56
C ILE A 181 -31.21 6.28 0.71
N SER A 182 -31.03 6.40 -0.61
CA SER A 182 -31.06 5.28 -1.53
C SER A 182 -29.85 5.29 -2.47
N CYS A 183 -29.49 4.12 -3.02
CA CYS A 183 -28.33 3.97 -3.89
C CYS A 183 -28.70 3.34 -5.23
N VAL A 184 -28.04 3.82 -6.28
CA VAL A 184 -28.10 3.24 -7.62
C VAL A 184 -27.47 1.86 -7.62
N GLN A 185 -28.08 0.92 -8.32
CA GLN A 185 -27.48 -0.40 -8.55
C GLN A 185 -26.23 -0.29 -9.44
N ILE A 186 -25.20 -1.03 -9.05
CA ILE A 186 -23.95 -1.16 -9.80
C ILE A 186 -23.77 -2.61 -10.15
N SER A 187 -23.71 -2.94 -11.46
CA SER A 187 -23.70 -4.30 -11.95
C SER A 187 -22.37 -5.00 -11.78
N SER A 188 -21.28 -4.27 -11.95
CA SER A 188 -19.94 -4.83 -11.94
C SER A 188 -18.89 -3.77 -11.70
N PHE A 189 -17.70 -4.22 -11.33
CA PHE A 189 -16.49 -3.43 -11.39
C PHE A 189 -15.37 -4.22 -12.07
N THR A 190 -14.38 -3.51 -12.56
CA THR A 190 -13.13 -4.06 -13.08
C THR A 190 -11.98 -3.30 -12.47
N SER A 191 -10.89 -4.00 -12.16
CA SER A 191 -9.68 -3.42 -11.59
C SER A 191 -8.47 -3.68 -12.51
N TRP A 192 -7.48 -2.79 -12.46
CA TRP A 192 -6.20 -2.93 -13.16
C TRP A 192 -5.09 -2.16 -12.42
N ASN A 193 -3.88 -2.20 -12.95
CA ASN A 193 -2.71 -1.59 -12.34
C ASN A 193 -2.49 -2.02 -10.89
N ASN A 194 -2.31 -3.33 -10.70
CA ASN A 194 -2.13 -3.92 -9.38
C ASN A 194 -3.22 -3.53 -8.38
N LEU A 195 -4.48 -3.60 -8.79
CA LEU A 195 -5.64 -3.31 -7.93
C LEU A 195 -5.66 -1.90 -7.32
N LYS A 196 -5.07 -0.92 -8.00
CA LYS A 196 -5.13 0.50 -7.60
C LYS A 196 -6.25 1.26 -8.29
N TYR A 197 -6.63 0.85 -9.51
CA TYR A 197 -7.67 1.48 -10.32
C TYR A 197 -8.89 0.62 -10.36
N PHE A 198 -10.02 1.21 -10.09
CA PHE A 198 -11.33 0.56 -10.17
C PHE A 198 -12.26 1.36 -11.06
N TYR A 199 -12.97 0.64 -11.90
CA TYR A 199 -14.00 1.17 -12.76
C TYR A 199 -15.31 0.47 -12.44
N PHE A 200 -16.34 1.25 -12.18
CA PHE A 200 -17.66 0.78 -11.74
C PHE A 200 -18.70 1.10 -12.79
N ASN A 201 -19.54 0.13 -13.10
CA ASN A 201 -20.57 0.25 -14.14
C ASN A 201 -21.96 0.25 -13.50
N PRO A 202 -22.70 1.37 -13.51
CA PRO A 202 -24.12 1.38 -13.12
C PRO A 202 -24.93 0.37 -13.94
N THR A 203 -25.92 -0.28 -13.32
CA THR A 203 -26.75 -1.31 -13.97
C THR A 203 -27.60 -0.74 -15.10
N SER A 204 -27.98 0.54 -14.99
CA SER A 204 -28.76 1.26 -15.98
C SER A 204 -28.22 2.67 -16.16
N ASP A 205 -28.56 3.30 -17.27
CA ASP A 205 -28.25 4.69 -17.54
C ASP A 205 -28.77 5.57 -16.40
N LEU A 206 -27.94 6.55 -16.03
CA LEU A 206 -28.27 7.53 -15.01
C LEU A 206 -29.30 8.55 -15.55
N SER A 207 -30.22 8.99 -14.71
CA SER A 207 -31.28 9.90 -15.10
C SER A 207 -30.76 11.30 -15.39
N ASN A 208 -31.13 11.86 -16.56
CA ASN A 208 -30.78 13.20 -16.95
C ASN A 208 -31.34 14.27 -16.01
N GLY A 209 -30.61 15.38 -15.87
CA GLY A 209 -30.98 16.50 -15.02
C GLY A 209 -30.71 16.30 -13.53
N ASN A 210 -30.17 15.15 -13.15
CA ASN A 210 -29.85 14.83 -11.75
C ASN A 210 -28.36 15.00 -11.42
N THR A 211 -28.09 15.25 -10.15
CA THR A 211 -26.74 15.27 -9.58
C THR A 211 -26.53 14.04 -8.70
N TYR A 212 -25.47 13.31 -8.97
CA TYR A 212 -25.11 12.10 -8.26
C TYR A 212 -23.88 12.31 -7.39
N LYS A 213 -23.87 11.69 -6.22
CA LYS A 213 -22.73 11.64 -5.31
C LYS A 213 -22.17 10.23 -5.22
N VAL A 214 -20.86 10.12 -5.08
CA VAL A 214 -20.14 8.88 -4.85
C VAL A 214 -19.67 8.81 -3.40
N ARG A 215 -19.81 7.65 -2.78
CA ARG A 215 -19.22 7.34 -1.49
C ARG A 215 -18.48 6.00 -1.57
N VAL A 216 -17.27 5.97 -1.04
CA VAL A 216 -16.55 4.74 -0.73
C VAL A 216 -16.42 4.66 0.78
N THR A 217 -16.88 3.55 1.35
CA THR A 217 -16.92 3.41 2.82
C THR A 217 -15.60 2.88 3.36
N THR A 218 -15.41 3.01 4.67
CA THR A 218 -14.25 2.45 5.40
C THR A 218 -14.19 0.92 5.39
N GLY A 219 -15.18 0.25 4.79
CA GLY A 219 -15.14 -1.21 4.61
C GLY A 219 -14.23 -1.70 3.49
N VAL A 220 -13.63 -0.80 2.70
CA VAL A 220 -12.59 -1.17 1.73
C VAL A 220 -11.25 -1.31 2.43
N GLU A 221 -10.52 -2.36 2.09
CA GLU A 221 -9.24 -2.71 2.70
C GLU A 221 -8.15 -2.86 1.63
N ASP A 222 -6.91 -2.59 2.01
CA ASP A 222 -5.74 -2.90 1.20
C ASP A 222 -5.43 -4.41 1.24
N GLY A 223 -4.41 -4.84 0.47
CA GLY A 223 -3.96 -6.24 0.47
C GLY A 223 -3.38 -6.73 1.81
N SER A 224 -3.20 -5.84 2.77
CA SER A 224 -2.71 -6.14 4.13
C SER A 224 -3.82 -6.12 5.18
N GLY A 225 -5.07 -5.81 4.80
CA GLY A 225 -6.22 -5.74 5.69
C GLY A 225 -6.37 -4.40 6.41
N ASN A 226 -5.69 -3.32 5.97
CA ASN A 226 -5.93 -2.00 6.52
C ASN A 226 -7.11 -1.35 5.81
N ALA A 227 -8.09 -0.92 6.59
CA ALA A 227 -9.24 -0.17 6.09
C ALA A 227 -8.93 1.33 5.93
N MET A 228 -9.65 2.02 5.03
CA MET A 228 -9.62 3.49 4.98
C MET A 228 -9.96 4.09 6.35
N SER A 229 -9.32 5.22 6.70
CA SER A 229 -9.59 5.91 7.98
C SER A 229 -11.01 6.49 8.04
N ASP A 230 -11.47 7.03 6.93
CA ASP A 230 -12.74 7.71 6.79
C ASP A 230 -13.43 7.37 5.47
N ASN A 231 -14.74 7.52 5.42
CA ASN A 231 -15.47 7.41 4.16
C ASN A 231 -15.03 8.54 3.20
N TYR A 232 -14.66 8.18 2.00
CA TYR A 232 -14.60 9.16 0.91
C TYR A 232 -16.02 9.50 0.45
N THR A 233 -16.34 10.77 0.33
CA THR A 233 -17.63 11.22 -0.24
C THR A 233 -17.38 12.47 -1.08
N THR A 234 -17.89 12.48 -2.31
CA THR A 234 -17.83 13.66 -3.17
C THR A 234 -18.58 14.84 -2.53
N GLY A 235 -18.00 16.02 -2.61
CA GLY A 235 -18.59 17.25 -2.04
C GLY A 235 -19.85 17.67 -2.79
N THR A 236 -19.70 18.03 -4.07
CA THR A 236 -20.80 18.46 -4.94
C THR A 236 -21.39 17.29 -5.72
N GLY A 237 -20.56 16.33 -6.12
CA GLY A 237 -20.93 15.26 -7.05
C GLY A 237 -20.83 15.67 -8.50
N PHE A 238 -21.51 14.95 -9.41
CA PHE A 238 -21.54 15.22 -10.84
C PHE A 238 -22.96 15.26 -11.39
N SER A 239 -23.20 16.10 -12.39
CA SER A 239 -24.52 16.22 -13.02
C SER A 239 -24.56 15.55 -14.40
N VAL A 240 -25.66 14.84 -14.67
CA VAL A 240 -25.95 14.13 -15.90
C VAL A 240 -26.81 15.01 -16.79
N SER A 241 -26.49 15.12 -18.07
CA SER A 241 -27.26 15.97 -18.99
C SER A 241 -27.54 15.38 -20.38
N LYS A 242 -27.08 14.14 -20.65
CA LYS A 242 -27.42 13.39 -21.89
C LYS A 242 -27.29 11.91 -21.71
#